data_042d5c34493a539af36a09d10bd96a40
#
_entry.id   042d5c34493a539af36a09d10bd96a40
#
_cell.length_a   1.000
_cell.length_b   1.000
_cell.length_c   1.000
_cell.angle_alpha   90.00
_cell.angle_beta   90.00
_cell.angle_gamma   90.00
#
_symmetry.space_group_name_H-M   'P 1'
#
loop_
_entity.id
_entity.type
_entity.pdbx_description
1 polymer ?
#
loop_
_entity_poly.entity_id
_entity_poly.type
_entity_poly.pdbx_seq_one_letter_code
_entity_poly.pdbx_strand_id
1 'polypeptide(L)'
;MFIQPCFIRKNTPELREKLRKIGYRSMNRSDKEDEGECLLVCEGDEDLIDSYPFYAPRDNKCCNYYDQSQVIDCGTNEELFLALASLRDDTDVNQWFTNGNTWKNCMLHKADLDSWNREFGFGTTVVHKATVKELVEHFKDV
;
A
#
# COMPACT_ATOMS: atom_id res chain seq x y z
N MET A 1 -10.19 -3.97 4.28
CA MET A 1 -9.59 -2.94 5.16
C MET A 1 -8.11 -2.83 4.85
N PHE A 2 -7.60 -1.62 4.69
CA PHE A 2 -6.16 -1.41 4.52
C PHE A 2 -5.42 -1.75 5.81
N ILE A 3 -4.25 -2.37 5.70
CA ILE A 3 -3.59 -2.98 6.86
C ILE A 3 -2.19 -2.48 7.16
N GLN A 4 -1.54 -1.75 6.23
CA GLN A 4 -0.15 -1.37 6.42
C GLN A 4 0.07 0.13 6.23
N PRO A 5 0.33 0.88 7.32
CA PRO A 5 0.75 2.28 7.20
C PRO A 5 2.15 2.37 6.58
N CYS A 6 2.32 3.32 5.70
CA CYS A 6 3.61 3.55 5.04
C CYS A 6 3.80 5.02 4.70
N PHE A 7 5.05 5.39 4.43
CA PHE A 7 5.48 6.76 4.26
C PHE A 7 6.42 6.85 3.07
N ILE A 8 6.27 7.91 2.28
CA ILE A 8 7.17 8.19 1.17
C ILE A 8 7.66 9.65 1.24
N ARG A 9 8.92 9.86 0.94
CA ARG A 9 9.55 11.19 0.89
C ARG A 9 9.40 11.81 -0.50
N LYS A 10 8.19 11.80 -1.00
CA LYS A 10 7.84 12.30 -2.33
C LYS A 10 6.35 12.64 -2.31
N ASN A 11 5.99 13.80 -2.83
CA ASN A 11 4.60 14.24 -2.87
C ASN A 11 4.35 14.92 -4.21
N THR A 12 3.80 14.18 -5.16
CA THR A 12 3.47 14.70 -6.49
C THR A 12 1.98 14.50 -6.78
N PRO A 13 1.40 15.34 -7.67
CA PRO A 13 0.00 15.14 -8.07
C PRO A 13 -0.25 13.75 -8.68
N GLU A 14 0.71 13.23 -9.41
CA GLU A 14 0.62 11.89 -10.03
C GLU A 14 0.55 10.79 -8.97
N LEU A 15 1.37 10.90 -7.93
CA LEU A 15 1.38 9.93 -6.84
C LEU A 15 0.07 10.00 -6.04
N ARG A 16 -0.41 11.21 -5.76
CA ARG A 16 -1.70 11.40 -5.08
C ARG A 16 -2.85 10.80 -5.87
N GLU A 17 -2.84 10.94 -7.20
CA GLU A 17 -3.87 10.34 -8.05
C GLU A 17 -3.83 8.80 -7.99
N LYS A 18 -2.63 8.21 -7.98
CA LYS A 18 -2.48 6.76 -7.82
C LYS A 18 -3.04 6.27 -6.48
N LEU A 19 -2.82 7.04 -5.40
CA LEU A 19 -3.42 6.72 -4.11
C LEU A 19 -4.94 6.76 -4.13
N ARG A 20 -5.52 7.76 -4.80
CA ARG A 20 -6.98 7.84 -4.95
C ARG A 20 -7.55 6.63 -5.68
N LYS A 21 -6.86 6.17 -6.72
CA LYS A 21 -7.30 5.00 -7.49
C LYS A 21 -7.33 3.71 -6.67
N ILE A 22 -6.45 3.57 -5.70
CA ILE A 22 -6.46 2.38 -4.83
C ILE A 22 -7.38 2.54 -3.62
N GLY A 23 -8.00 3.70 -3.43
CA GLY A 23 -9.05 3.89 -2.42
C GLY A 23 -8.74 4.86 -1.29
N TYR A 24 -7.72 5.69 -1.42
CA TYR A 24 -7.40 6.70 -0.41
C TYR A 24 -8.03 8.05 -0.76
N ARG A 25 -8.19 8.89 0.25
CA ARG A 25 -8.62 10.28 0.12
C ARG A 25 -7.68 11.16 0.94
N SER A 26 -7.56 12.44 0.57
CA SER A 26 -6.80 13.39 1.35
C SER A 26 -7.52 13.72 2.66
N MET A 27 -6.76 13.73 3.76
CA MET A 27 -7.24 14.15 5.07
C MET A 27 -6.75 15.56 5.43
N ASN A 28 -6.24 16.29 4.46
CA ASN A 28 -5.79 17.65 4.69
C ASN A 28 -7.00 18.57 4.98
N ARG A 29 -6.97 19.26 6.14
CA ARG A 29 -8.07 20.10 6.63
C ARG A 29 -8.33 21.35 5.79
N SER A 30 -7.38 21.75 4.92
CA SER A 30 -7.48 23.01 4.18
C SER A 30 -8.12 22.84 2.80
N ASP A 31 -8.69 21.72 2.45
CA ASP A 31 -9.22 21.38 1.13
C ASP A 31 -8.20 21.56 -0.01
N LYS A 32 -6.99 21.99 0.32
CA LYS A 32 -5.87 22.08 -0.63
C LYS A 32 -4.89 20.98 -0.31
N GLU A 33 -4.57 20.19 -1.32
CA GLU A 33 -3.47 19.26 -1.20
C GLU A 33 -2.19 20.07 -1.14
N ASP A 34 -1.56 20.02 0.02
CA ASP A 34 -0.30 20.69 0.22
C ASP A 34 0.79 19.97 -0.55
N GLU A 35 1.61 20.71 -1.29
CA GLU A 35 2.79 20.17 -1.95
C GLU A 35 3.93 19.94 -0.96
N GLY A 36 3.61 19.55 0.27
CA GLY A 36 4.60 19.21 1.26
C GLY A 36 5.53 18.07 0.79
N GLU A 37 6.64 17.91 1.47
CA GLU A 37 7.72 17.04 1.01
C GLU A 37 7.37 15.55 1.06
N CYS A 38 6.36 15.16 1.83
CA CYS A 38 6.10 13.76 2.14
C CYS A 38 4.61 13.41 2.10
N LEU A 39 4.34 12.14 1.78
CA LEU A 39 3.01 11.56 1.91
C LEU A 39 3.05 10.42 2.91
N LEU A 40 2.01 10.34 3.73
CA LEU A 40 1.80 9.25 4.68
C LEU A 40 0.40 8.66 4.46
N VAL A 41 0.32 7.35 4.33
CA VAL A 41 -0.95 6.64 4.33
C VAL A 41 -1.02 5.77 5.58
N CYS A 42 -2.14 5.85 6.29
CA CYS A 42 -2.34 5.05 7.48
C CYS A 42 -3.83 4.98 7.82
N GLU A 43 -4.17 4.04 8.66
CA GLU A 43 -5.46 3.98 9.34
C GLU A 43 -5.39 4.73 10.68
N GLY A 44 -4.62 5.80 10.76
CA GLY A 44 -4.22 6.37 12.01
C GLY A 44 -5.05 7.56 12.48
N ASP A 45 -4.67 8.01 13.66
CA ASP A 45 -5.24 9.16 14.33
C ASP A 45 -4.75 10.45 13.65
N GLU A 46 -5.67 11.34 13.29
CA GLU A 46 -5.37 12.64 12.69
C GLU A 46 -4.42 13.49 13.55
N ASP A 47 -4.48 13.34 14.86
CA ASP A 47 -3.71 14.17 15.80
C ASP A 47 -2.21 13.91 15.75
N LEU A 48 -1.79 12.79 15.16
CA LEU A 48 -0.38 12.43 15.10
C LEU A 48 0.33 12.96 13.86
N ILE A 49 -0.38 13.62 12.94
CA ILE A 49 0.15 13.93 11.61
C ILE A 49 -0.08 15.38 11.22
N ASP A 50 -0.02 16.29 12.17
CA ASP A 50 -0.27 17.73 11.96
C ASP A 50 0.70 18.39 10.96
N SER A 51 1.85 17.81 10.71
CA SER A 51 2.89 18.40 9.87
C SER A 51 3.02 17.81 8.46
N TYR A 52 2.22 16.78 8.12
CA TYR A 52 2.32 16.13 6.81
C TYR A 52 0.96 15.99 6.16
N PRO A 53 0.83 16.26 4.85
CA PRO A 53 -0.36 15.83 4.13
C PRO A 53 -0.42 14.30 4.17
N PHE A 54 -1.59 13.76 4.48
CA PHE A 54 -1.76 12.32 4.52
C PHE A 54 -3.08 11.89 3.91
N TYR A 55 -3.15 10.62 3.56
CA TYR A 55 -4.30 10.01 2.94
C TYR A 55 -4.86 8.93 3.86
N ALA A 56 -6.17 8.77 3.85
CA ALA A 56 -6.88 7.78 4.66
C ALA A 56 -7.80 6.95 3.79
N PRO A 57 -8.12 5.71 4.21
CA PRO A 57 -9.07 4.87 3.49
C PRO A 57 -10.44 5.53 3.35
N ARG A 58 -11.07 5.36 2.19
CA ARG A 58 -12.41 5.89 1.93
C ARG A 58 -13.50 5.15 2.68
N ASP A 59 -13.25 3.95 3.15
CA ASP A 59 -14.22 3.14 3.88
C ASP A 59 -14.45 3.61 5.32
N ASN A 60 -13.79 4.68 5.75
CA ASN A 60 -13.93 5.31 7.07
C ASN A 60 -13.72 4.39 8.28
N LYS A 61 -13.10 3.25 8.06
CA LYS A 61 -12.73 2.35 9.16
C LYS A 61 -11.32 2.69 9.64
N CYS A 62 -11.14 3.95 10.04
CA CYS A 62 -9.88 4.38 10.61
C CYS A 62 -9.71 3.78 11.99
N CYS A 63 -8.54 3.23 12.27
CA CYS A 63 -8.15 2.88 13.62
C CYS A 63 -7.97 4.15 14.42
N ASN A 64 -8.53 4.19 15.63
CA ASN A 64 -8.33 5.30 16.54
C ASN A 64 -6.93 5.30 17.17
N TYR A 65 -6.12 4.34 16.81
CA TYR A 65 -4.77 4.20 17.33
C TYR A 65 -3.78 4.04 16.20
N TYR A 66 -2.74 4.83 16.26
CA TYR A 66 -1.64 4.85 15.29
C TYR A 66 -0.32 4.63 16.02
N ASP A 67 0.41 3.60 15.63
CA ASP A 67 1.73 3.30 16.19
C ASP A 67 2.79 3.60 15.13
N GLN A 68 3.60 4.62 15.36
CA GLN A 68 4.67 5.03 14.46
C GLN A 68 5.70 3.92 14.23
N SER A 69 5.86 2.99 15.16
CA SER A 69 6.78 1.87 14.99
C SER A 69 6.37 0.92 13.87
N GLN A 70 5.09 0.95 13.47
CA GLN A 70 4.56 0.11 12.41
C GLN A 70 4.60 0.76 11.04
N VAL A 71 4.99 2.02 10.95
CA VAL A 71 5.06 2.74 9.68
C VAL A 71 6.34 2.37 8.96
N ILE A 72 6.20 2.01 7.68
CA ILE A 72 7.36 1.70 6.85
C ILE A 72 7.73 2.94 6.05
N ASP A 73 8.98 3.37 6.21
CA ASP A 73 9.56 4.48 5.43
C ASP A 73 10.05 3.92 4.08
N CYS A 74 9.36 4.29 3.01
CA CYS A 74 9.69 3.82 1.66
C CYS A 74 10.74 4.71 0.98
N GLY A 75 11.29 5.71 1.67
CA GLY A 75 12.24 6.64 1.07
C GLY A 75 11.61 7.38 -0.11
N THR A 76 12.17 7.26 -1.29
CA THR A 76 11.62 7.80 -2.54
C THR A 76 11.08 6.71 -3.46
N ASN A 77 10.96 5.49 -2.98
CA ASN A 77 10.56 4.33 -3.77
C ASN A 77 9.04 4.28 -3.91
N GLU A 78 8.53 4.79 -5.02
CA GLU A 78 7.10 4.87 -5.30
C GLU A 78 6.45 3.51 -5.45
N GLU A 79 7.12 2.55 -6.10
CA GLU A 79 6.56 1.21 -6.31
C GLU A 79 6.38 0.46 -4.99
N LEU A 80 7.37 0.52 -4.12
CA LEU A 80 7.25 -0.05 -2.77
C LEU A 80 6.13 0.61 -1.98
N PHE A 81 6.07 1.93 -2.01
CA PHE A 81 5.04 2.69 -1.30
C PHE A 81 3.64 2.28 -1.73
N LEU A 82 3.40 2.23 -3.04
CA LEU A 82 2.08 1.87 -3.58
C LEU A 82 1.74 0.41 -3.29
N ALA A 83 2.71 -0.49 -3.34
CA ALA A 83 2.49 -1.90 -3.01
C ALA A 83 2.06 -2.07 -1.54
N LEU A 84 2.72 -1.38 -0.63
CA LEU A 84 2.37 -1.42 0.79
C LEU A 84 1.05 -0.71 1.08
N ALA A 85 0.83 0.46 0.46
CA ALA A 85 -0.40 1.23 0.64
C ALA A 85 -1.64 0.50 0.12
N SER A 86 -1.49 -0.37 -0.87
CA SER A 86 -2.61 -1.11 -1.44
C SER A 86 -3.00 -2.36 -0.65
N LEU A 87 -2.21 -2.79 0.34
CA LEU A 87 -2.47 -4.01 1.09
C LEU A 87 -3.81 -3.95 1.82
N ARG A 88 -4.65 -4.96 1.57
CA ARG A 88 -5.97 -5.14 2.19
C ARG A 88 -6.15 -6.59 2.61
N ASP A 89 -6.94 -6.80 3.66
CA ASP A 89 -7.29 -8.13 4.16
C ASP A 89 -8.64 -8.64 3.66
N ASP A 90 -9.41 -7.79 2.94
CA ASP A 90 -10.79 -8.07 2.55
C ASP A 90 -11.00 -8.28 1.03
N THR A 91 -9.95 -8.14 0.23
CA THR A 91 -10.04 -8.33 -1.23
C THR A 91 -8.68 -8.73 -1.80
N ASP A 92 -8.70 -9.30 -2.99
CA ASP A 92 -7.48 -9.60 -3.74
C ASP A 92 -7.17 -8.53 -4.79
N VAL A 93 -8.07 -7.58 -5.03
CA VAL A 93 -7.86 -6.49 -6.00
C VAL A 93 -6.67 -5.64 -5.59
N ASN A 94 -5.78 -5.36 -6.54
CA ASN A 94 -4.54 -4.59 -6.35
C ASN A 94 -3.51 -5.26 -5.44
N GLN A 95 -3.74 -6.51 -5.04
CA GLN A 95 -2.80 -7.23 -4.19
C GLN A 95 -1.77 -7.94 -5.05
N TRP A 96 -0.54 -8.01 -4.57
CA TRP A 96 0.53 -8.77 -5.20
C TRP A 96 0.51 -10.21 -4.74
N PHE A 97 0.71 -11.12 -5.68
CA PHE A 97 0.80 -12.56 -5.43
C PHE A 97 2.14 -13.09 -5.95
N THR A 98 2.69 -14.06 -5.25
CA THR A 98 3.98 -14.63 -5.59
C THR A 98 4.09 -16.08 -5.16
N ASN A 99 4.94 -16.84 -5.87
CA ASN A 99 5.38 -18.18 -5.47
C ASN A 99 6.87 -18.18 -5.03
N GLY A 100 7.42 -17.00 -4.78
CA GLY A 100 8.82 -16.80 -4.44
C GLY A 100 9.69 -16.41 -5.63
N ASN A 101 9.29 -16.76 -6.86
CA ASN A 101 10.05 -16.44 -8.08
C ASN A 101 9.28 -15.53 -9.04
N THR A 102 7.99 -15.78 -9.20
CA THR A 102 7.12 -15.03 -10.12
C THR A 102 6.18 -14.14 -9.31
N TRP A 103 5.91 -12.94 -9.81
CA TRP A 103 5.07 -11.95 -9.17
C TRP A 103 3.95 -11.50 -10.11
N LYS A 104 2.75 -11.33 -9.57
CA LYS A 104 1.59 -10.89 -10.32
C LYS A 104 0.69 -9.99 -9.47
N ASN A 105 0.30 -8.83 -10.02
CA ASN A 105 -0.70 -7.98 -9.39
C ASN A 105 -2.09 -8.49 -9.78
N CYS A 106 -2.95 -8.67 -8.79
CA CYS A 106 -4.28 -9.22 -9.00
C CYS A 106 -5.26 -8.10 -9.38
N MET A 107 -6.02 -8.32 -10.44
CA MET A 107 -7.07 -7.41 -10.88
C MET A 107 -8.48 -7.94 -10.54
N LEU A 108 -8.56 -9.11 -9.90
CA LEU A 108 -9.81 -9.78 -9.56
C LEU A 108 -10.11 -9.63 -8.07
N HIS A 109 -11.40 -9.65 -7.70
CA HIS A 109 -11.79 -9.64 -6.28
C HIS A 109 -11.27 -10.86 -5.54
N LYS A 110 -11.11 -11.98 -6.25
CA LYS A 110 -10.56 -13.21 -5.70
C LYS A 110 -9.60 -13.82 -6.71
N ALA A 111 -8.38 -14.07 -6.26
CA ALA A 111 -7.34 -14.67 -7.08
C ALA A 111 -7.66 -16.16 -7.38
N ASP A 112 -7.41 -16.59 -8.61
CA ASP A 112 -7.50 -17.99 -8.98
C ASP A 112 -6.16 -18.66 -8.73
N LEU A 113 -5.93 -19.06 -7.48
CA LEU A 113 -4.65 -19.63 -7.05
C LEU A 113 -4.32 -20.96 -7.76
N ASP A 114 -5.31 -21.79 -8.03
CA ASP A 114 -5.08 -23.07 -8.69
C ASP A 114 -4.55 -22.86 -10.11
N SER A 115 -5.16 -21.94 -10.86
CA SER A 115 -4.71 -21.58 -12.20
C SER A 115 -3.32 -20.94 -12.17
N TRP A 116 -3.08 -20.05 -11.23
CA TRP A 116 -1.80 -19.35 -11.13
C TRP A 116 -0.65 -20.26 -10.70
N ASN A 117 -0.91 -21.27 -9.84
CA ASN A 117 0.10 -22.26 -9.48
C ASN A 117 0.59 -23.03 -10.70
N ARG A 118 -0.29 -23.28 -11.67
CA ARG A 118 0.09 -23.91 -12.94
C ARG A 118 0.83 -22.93 -13.87
N GLU A 119 0.35 -21.68 -13.93
CA GLU A 119 0.89 -20.63 -14.82
C GLU A 119 2.28 -20.16 -14.39
N PHE A 120 2.50 -20.01 -13.07
CA PHE A 120 3.73 -19.42 -12.54
C PHE A 120 4.96 -20.33 -12.68
N GLY A 121 4.78 -21.63 -12.84
CA GLY A 121 5.88 -22.58 -12.89
C GLY A 121 6.51 -22.83 -11.52
N PHE A 122 7.82 -23.08 -11.50
CA PHE A 122 8.54 -23.39 -10.27
C PHE A 122 8.74 -22.16 -9.39
N GLY A 123 8.52 -22.32 -8.10
CA GLY A 123 8.78 -21.34 -7.09
C GLY A 123 9.20 -21.99 -5.78
N THR A 124 9.64 -21.17 -4.81
CA THR A 124 10.02 -21.66 -3.49
C THR A 124 8.81 -22.02 -2.63
N THR A 125 7.65 -21.48 -2.99
CA THR A 125 6.38 -21.70 -2.29
C THR A 125 5.25 -21.85 -3.31
N VAL A 126 4.07 -22.25 -2.84
CA VAL A 126 2.85 -22.12 -3.64
C VAL A 126 2.49 -20.64 -3.78
N VAL A 127 1.69 -20.30 -4.80
CA VAL A 127 1.22 -18.93 -5.01
C VAL A 127 0.39 -18.50 -3.81
N HIS A 128 0.72 -17.33 -3.27
CA HIS A 128 0.02 -16.73 -2.13
C HIS A 128 0.08 -15.21 -2.23
N LYS A 129 -0.78 -14.54 -1.47
CA LYS A 129 -0.73 -13.09 -1.35
C LYS A 129 0.58 -12.70 -0.67
N ALA A 130 1.33 -11.78 -1.28
CA ALA A 130 2.63 -11.36 -0.76
C ALA A 130 2.49 -10.73 0.63
N THR A 131 3.39 -11.08 1.53
CA THR A 131 3.48 -10.49 2.86
C THR A 131 4.21 -9.14 2.79
N VAL A 132 4.09 -8.33 3.85
CA VAL A 132 4.83 -7.07 3.98
C VAL A 132 6.33 -7.31 3.77
N LYS A 133 6.88 -8.34 4.40
CA LYS A 133 8.30 -8.67 4.28
C LYS A 133 8.70 -9.00 2.85
N GLU A 134 7.89 -9.78 2.16
CA GLU A 134 8.13 -10.12 0.75
C GLU A 134 8.07 -8.88 -0.15
N LEU A 135 7.11 -7.99 0.08
CA LEU A 135 7.00 -6.75 -0.69
C LEU A 135 8.22 -5.85 -0.48
N VAL A 136 8.66 -5.68 0.76
CA VAL A 136 9.83 -4.85 1.07
C VAL A 136 11.07 -5.42 0.37
N GLU A 137 11.30 -6.72 0.45
CA GLU A 137 12.45 -7.37 -0.20
C GLU A 137 12.39 -7.29 -1.72
N HIS A 138 11.21 -7.46 -2.31
CA HIS A 138 11.04 -7.45 -3.76
C HIS A 138 11.22 -6.06 -4.36
N PHE A 139 10.67 -5.03 -3.73
CA PHE A 139 10.64 -3.68 -4.28
C PHE A 139 11.76 -2.76 -3.76
N LYS A 140 12.61 -3.20 -2.85
CA LYS A 140 13.61 -2.34 -2.19
C LYS A 140 14.62 -1.70 -3.16
N ASP A 141 14.90 -2.33 -4.28
CA ASP A 141 15.91 -1.89 -5.23
C ASP A 141 15.32 -1.27 -6.50
N VAL A 142 14.08 -0.85 -6.45
CA VAL A 142 13.40 -0.24 -7.60
C VAL A 142 13.61 1.27 -7.62
#